data_b3f435c91771c652cad9f08f14c3eff1
#
_entry.id   b3f435c91771c652cad9f08f14c3eff1
#
_cell.length_a   1.000
_cell.length_b   1.000
_cell.length_c   1.000
_cell.angle_alpha   90.00
_cell.angle_beta   90.00
_cell.angle_gamma   90.00
#
_symmetry.space_group_name_H-M   'P 1'
#
loop_
_entity.id
_entity.type
_entity.pdbx_description
1 polymer ?
#
loop_
_entity_poly.entity_id
_entity_poly.type
_entity_poly.pdbx_seq_one_letter_code
_entity_poly.pdbx_strand_id
1 'polypeptide(L)'
;DRNKFYTVHSTFAYFPGVPVFESEDLVHWNLISNVLDRDSQVPLSGCQHSQGIFAPTIRYHKGTWYMITTNVSDQGNFIVTAKDPRGPWSEPYYLGESTGGIDPSLFFDDDGTCYYIGQRPRSAGYRYNGDCEIWIQTLDLDTMQLKPDATIVLTGFQRKAIWPEGPHLYKKDGY
;
A
#
# COMPACT_ATOMS: atom_id res chain seq x y z
N ASP A 1 5.49 -17.42 8.86
CA ASP A 1 5.19 -18.86 8.95
C ASP A 1 4.88 -19.36 7.54
N ARG A 2 5.63 -20.37 7.06
CA ARG A 2 5.53 -20.82 5.64
C ARG A 2 4.20 -21.51 5.29
N ASN A 3 3.32 -21.69 6.28
CA ASN A 3 2.06 -22.43 6.15
C ASN A 3 0.83 -21.54 6.36
N LYS A 4 0.98 -20.21 6.36
CA LYS A 4 -0.13 -19.30 6.59
C LYS A 4 -0.19 -18.24 5.50
N PHE A 5 -1.40 -17.90 5.14
CA PHE A 5 -1.74 -16.81 4.22
C PHE A 5 -2.35 -15.66 5.01
N TYR A 6 -2.06 -14.44 4.57
CA TYR A 6 -2.58 -13.22 5.19
C TYR A 6 -3.21 -12.33 4.14
N THR A 7 -4.32 -11.70 4.50
CA THR A 7 -4.96 -10.69 3.66
C THR A 7 -5.39 -9.48 4.49
N VAL A 8 -5.40 -8.34 3.86
CA VAL A 8 -5.84 -7.05 4.41
C VAL A 8 -6.84 -6.40 3.47
N HIS A 9 -7.72 -5.55 4.00
CA HIS A 9 -8.79 -4.95 3.22
C HIS A 9 -8.95 -3.46 3.52
N SER A 10 -9.44 -2.71 2.53
CA SER A 10 -9.86 -1.33 2.68
C SER A 10 -10.98 -1.22 3.71
N THR A 11 -10.96 -0.16 4.51
CA THR A 11 -12.03 0.12 5.47
C THR A 11 -12.66 1.50 5.27
N PHE A 12 -12.16 2.27 4.33
CA PHE A 12 -12.66 3.62 4.06
C PHE A 12 -12.70 4.46 5.34
N ALA A 13 -13.87 5.00 5.68
CA ALA A 13 -14.08 5.82 6.87
C ALA A 13 -14.37 5.01 8.15
N TYR A 14 -14.37 3.67 8.07
CA TYR A 14 -14.71 2.82 9.20
C TYR A 14 -13.50 2.49 10.07
N PHE A 15 -13.73 2.51 11.38
CA PHE A 15 -12.70 2.24 12.40
C PHE A 15 -13.17 1.11 13.34
N PRO A 16 -12.28 0.23 13.80
CA PRO A 16 -10.83 0.15 13.51
C PRO A 16 -10.55 -0.22 12.05
N GLY A 17 -9.42 0.29 11.52
CA GLY A 17 -9.09 0.19 10.11
C GLY A 17 -8.16 -0.96 9.76
N VAL A 18 -8.25 -1.42 8.52
CA VAL A 18 -7.40 -2.44 7.90
C VAL A 18 -7.38 -3.74 8.71
N PRO A 19 -8.45 -4.55 8.66
CA PRO A 19 -8.46 -5.87 9.28
C PRO A 19 -7.43 -6.80 8.65
N VAL A 20 -6.76 -7.59 9.49
CA VAL A 20 -5.84 -8.65 9.08
C VAL A 20 -6.53 -9.99 9.28
N PHE A 21 -6.65 -10.75 8.22
CA PHE A 21 -7.14 -12.12 8.27
C PHE A 21 -6.00 -13.09 8.01
N GLU A 22 -6.06 -14.23 8.70
CA GLU A 22 -5.14 -15.36 8.59
C GLU A 22 -5.87 -16.59 8.09
N SER A 23 -5.26 -17.37 7.20
CA SER A 23 -5.76 -18.65 6.71
C SER A 23 -4.62 -19.65 6.56
N GLU A 24 -4.93 -20.94 6.71
CA GLU A 24 -4.03 -22.06 6.41
C GLU A 24 -4.36 -22.74 5.07
N ASP A 25 -5.54 -22.48 4.51
CA ASP A 25 -6.07 -23.18 3.33
C ASP A 25 -6.62 -22.26 2.23
N LEU A 26 -6.60 -20.93 2.41
CA LEU A 26 -7.20 -19.92 1.53
C LEU A 26 -8.73 -19.95 1.43
N VAL A 27 -9.39 -20.77 2.23
CA VAL A 27 -10.85 -20.95 2.26
C VAL A 27 -11.42 -20.44 3.59
N HIS A 28 -10.82 -20.86 4.69
CA HIS A 28 -11.24 -20.46 6.04
C HIS A 28 -10.34 -19.35 6.56
N TRP A 29 -10.93 -18.19 6.82
CA TRP A 29 -10.22 -16.98 7.22
C TRP A 29 -10.64 -16.56 8.62
N ASN A 30 -9.66 -16.27 9.48
CA ASN A 30 -9.86 -15.79 10.83
C ASN A 30 -9.37 -14.35 10.95
N LEU A 31 -10.20 -13.45 11.43
CA LEU A 31 -9.78 -12.09 11.80
C LEU A 31 -8.85 -12.19 13.01
N ILE A 32 -7.63 -11.69 12.89
CA ILE A 32 -6.61 -11.79 13.95
C ILE A 32 -6.25 -10.44 14.56
N SER A 33 -6.44 -9.34 13.83
CA SER A 33 -6.15 -7.97 14.31
C SER A 33 -6.75 -6.93 13.37
N ASN A 34 -6.65 -5.67 13.80
CA ASN A 34 -6.75 -4.50 12.92
C ASN A 34 -5.43 -3.73 12.98
N VAL A 35 -4.93 -3.31 11.83
CA VAL A 35 -3.66 -2.59 11.73
C VAL A 35 -3.77 -1.19 12.33
N LEU A 36 -4.88 -0.53 12.06
CA LEU A 36 -5.17 0.84 12.49
C LEU A 36 -6.21 0.79 13.62
N ASP A 37 -5.74 0.69 14.85
CA ASP A 37 -6.54 0.48 16.05
C ASP A 37 -6.50 1.65 17.05
N ARG A 38 -5.79 2.73 16.70
CA ARG A 38 -5.66 3.96 17.52
C ARG A 38 -5.94 5.21 16.68
N ASP A 39 -6.63 6.18 17.26
CA ASP A 39 -6.95 7.46 16.63
C ASP A 39 -5.67 8.24 16.23
N SER A 40 -4.54 8.01 16.91
CA SER A 40 -3.26 8.62 16.58
C SER A 40 -2.69 8.15 15.23
N GLN A 41 -3.06 6.95 14.78
CA GLN A 41 -2.54 6.39 13.52
C GLN A 41 -3.24 7.01 12.30
N VAL A 42 -4.54 7.25 12.39
CA VAL A 42 -5.31 7.80 11.28
C VAL A 42 -6.44 8.72 11.74
N PRO A 43 -6.46 9.98 11.34
CA PRO A 43 -7.58 10.87 11.59
C PRO A 43 -8.71 10.58 10.58
N LEU A 44 -9.75 9.86 11.00
CA LEU A 44 -10.93 9.57 10.16
C LEU A 44 -12.16 10.43 10.54
N SER A 45 -12.05 11.30 11.55
CA SER A 45 -13.14 12.16 11.97
C SER A 45 -13.55 13.11 10.83
N GLY A 46 -14.85 13.09 10.49
CA GLY A 46 -15.39 13.89 9.39
C GLY A 46 -15.17 13.31 7.98
N CYS A 47 -14.57 12.14 7.88
CA CYS A 47 -14.34 11.45 6.62
C CYS A 47 -15.69 11.02 5.99
N GLN A 48 -15.84 11.19 4.68
CA GLN A 48 -16.99 10.69 3.94
C GLN A 48 -16.96 9.17 3.78
N HIS A 49 -18.10 8.50 3.64
CA HIS A 49 -18.21 7.04 3.63
C HIS A 49 -17.31 6.31 2.63
N SER A 50 -17.11 6.87 1.43
CA SER A 50 -16.28 6.27 0.38
C SER A 50 -14.88 6.90 0.30
N GLN A 51 -14.43 7.50 1.38
CA GLN A 51 -13.12 8.12 1.53
C GLN A 51 -12.34 7.47 2.70
N GLY A 52 -11.18 8.01 3.06
CA GLY A 52 -10.34 7.46 4.11
C GLY A 52 -9.38 6.40 3.60
N ILE A 53 -9.43 5.20 4.15
CA ILE A 53 -8.44 4.13 3.89
C ILE A 53 -8.81 3.33 2.65
N PHE A 54 -8.00 3.51 1.59
CA PHE A 54 -8.12 2.76 0.33
C PHE A 54 -7.31 1.46 0.38
N ALA A 55 -7.01 0.87 -0.78
CA ALA A 55 -6.44 -0.47 -0.89
C ALA A 55 -5.11 -0.62 -0.13
N PRO A 56 -5.06 -1.47 0.92
CA PRO A 56 -3.85 -1.78 1.64
C PRO A 56 -3.10 -2.94 1.00
N THR A 57 -1.79 -2.97 1.21
CA THR A 57 -0.93 -4.10 0.90
C THR A 57 -0.12 -4.51 2.12
N ILE A 58 -0.04 -5.81 2.38
CA ILE A 58 0.78 -6.37 3.48
C ILE A 58 1.96 -7.16 2.90
N ARG A 59 3.15 -6.99 3.50
CA ARG A 59 4.37 -7.73 3.15
C ARG A 59 5.14 -8.09 4.41
N TYR A 60 5.80 -9.24 4.37
CA TYR A 60 6.75 -9.66 5.39
C TYR A 60 8.16 -9.68 4.82
N HIS A 61 9.11 -9.04 5.51
CA HIS A 61 10.50 -9.03 5.13
C HIS A 61 11.41 -9.02 6.36
N LYS A 62 12.34 -9.98 6.45
CA LYS A 62 13.39 -10.06 7.49
C LYS A 62 12.88 -9.80 8.92
N GLY A 63 11.81 -10.46 9.33
CA GLY A 63 11.27 -10.38 10.70
C GLY A 63 10.39 -9.16 10.97
N THR A 64 10.01 -8.41 9.93
CA THR A 64 9.13 -7.25 10.03
C THR A 64 7.98 -7.34 9.04
N TRP A 65 6.79 -7.10 9.52
CA TRP A 65 5.60 -6.90 8.72
C TRP A 65 5.49 -5.42 8.34
N TYR A 66 5.15 -5.17 7.09
CA TYR A 66 4.90 -3.85 6.52
C TYR A 66 3.48 -3.83 5.97
N MET A 67 2.67 -2.88 6.40
CA MET A 67 1.41 -2.56 5.76
C MET A 67 1.53 -1.16 5.17
N ILE A 68 1.18 -1.02 3.90
CA ILE A 68 1.14 0.26 3.18
C ILE A 68 -0.26 0.48 2.62
N THR A 69 -0.75 1.70 2.70
CA THR A 69 -2.06 2.10 2.17
C THR A 69 -2.11 3.60 1.91
N THR A 70 -3.25 4.08 1.45
CA THR A 70 -3.55 5.49 1.21
C THR A 70 -4.70 5.94 2.10
N ASN A 71 -4.53 7.04 2.84
CA ASN A 71 -5.66 7.82 3.36
C ASN A 71 -5.95 8.97 2.39
N VAL A 72 -6.99 8.82 1.58
CA VAL A 72 -7.35 9.83 0.56
C VAL A 72 -7.97 11.11 1.14
N SER A 73 -8.29 11.11 2.43
CA SER A 73 -8.89 12.25 3.13
C SER A 73 -7.87 13.08 3.91
N ASP A 74 -6.59 12.65 3.96
CA ASP A 74 -5.56 13.30 4.76
C ASP A 74 -4.20 13.25 4.02
N GLN A 75 -3.14 12.79 4.65
CA GLN A 75 -1.75 12.87 4.19
C GLN A 75 -1.35 11.86 3.08
N GLY A 76 -2.30 11.12 2.52
CA GLY A 76 -2.04 10.19 1.42
C GLY A 76 -1.39 8.88 1.84
N ASN A 77 -0.32 8.50 1.16
CA ASN A 77 0.33 7.20 1.34
C ASN A 77 1.17 7.12 2.61
N PHE A 78 1.01 6.04 3.36
CA PHE A 78 1.78 5.80 4.58
C PHE A 78 2.07 4.31 4.81
N ILE A 79 3.10 4.04 5.62
CA ILE A 79 3.52 2.71 6.03
C ILE A 79 3.39 2.59 7.56
N VAL A 80 2.93 1.45 8.03
CA VAL A 80 3.06 1.02 9.42
C VAL A 80 3.74 -0.34 9.48
N THR A 81 4.45 -0.61 10.57
CA THR A 81 5.24 -1.84 10.74
C THR A 81 4.88 -2.57 12.03
N ALA A 82 5.10 -3.89 12.05
CA ALA A 82 4.96 -4.71 13.24
C ALA A 82 5.93 -5.90 13.22
N LYS A 83 6.19 -6.49 14.38
CA LYS A 83 6.95 -7.75 14.49
C LYS A 83 6.05 -9.00 14.39
N ASP A 84 4.78 -8.84 14.66
CA ASP A 84 3.75 -9.87 14.56
C ASP A 84 2.56 -9.28 13.78
N PRO A 85 1.89 -10.03 12.90
CA PRO A 85 0.71 -9.53 12.16
C PRO A 85 -0.49 -9.20 13.07
N ARG A 86 -0.44 -9.67 14.33
CA ARG A 86 -1.40 -9.29 15.37
C ARG A 86 -1.08 -7.95 16.02
N GLY A 87 0.06 -7.34 15.68
CA GLY A 87 0.52 -6.08 16.25
C GLY A 87 1.40 -6.27 17.53
N PRO A 88 1.65 -5.20 18.29
CA PRO A 88 1.17 -3.84 17.98
C PRO A 88 1.82 -3.27 16.70
N TRP A 89 1.04 -2.54 15.91
CA TRP A 89 1.51 -1.83 14.74
C TRP A 89 2.06 -0.45 15.12
N SER A 90 3.06 0.03 14.40
CA SER A 90 3.68 1.33 14.65
C SER A 90 2.73 2.50 14.39
N GLU A 91 3.13 3.70 14.78
CA GLU A 91 2.60 4.94 14.21
C GLU A 91 2.96 5.03 12.73
N PRO A 92 2.21 5.80 11.90
CA PRO A 92 2.41 5.86 10.47
C PRO A 92 3.69 6.62 10.08
N TYR A 93 4.37 6.10 9.08
CA TYR A 93 5.42 6.79 8.33
C TYR A 93 4.79 7.31 7.04
N TYR A 94 4.46 8.59 7.00
CA TYR A 94 3.89 9.23 5.82
C TYR A 94 4.95 9.43 4.74
N LEU A 95 4.62 9.08 3.49
CA LEU A 95 5.53 9.18 2.34
C LEU A 95 5.54 10.58 1.69
N GLY A 96 4.72 11.50 2.23
CA GLY A 96 4.60 12.87 1.79
C GLY A 96 3.71 13.07 0.56
N GLU A 97 3.27 14.31 0.36
CA GLU A 97 2.37 14.71 -0.74
C GLU A 97 2.96 14.47 -2.13
N SER A 98 4.28 14.43 -2.25
CA SER A 98 4.99 14.21 -3.52
C SER A 98 4.74 12.83 -4.11
N THR A 99 4.27 11.87 -3.32
CA THR A 99 3.95 10.54 -3.82
C THR A 99 2.68 10.52 -4.66
N GLY A 100 1.64 11.21 -4.21
CA GLY A 100 0.33 11.27 -4.88
C GLY A 100 -0.28 9.89 -5.16
N GLY A 101 -1.49 9.85 -5.67
CA GLY A 101 -2.11 8.60 -6.12
C GLY A 101 -2.54 7.64 -5.01
N ILE A 102 -2.83 6.40 -5.41
CA ILE A 102 -3.44 5.36 -4.57
C ILE A 102 -2.80 3.99 -4.84
N ASP A 103 -3.31 2.96 -4.17
CA ASP A 103 -2.98 1.55 -4.34
C ASP A 103 -1.47 1.24 -4.23
N PRO A 104 -0.80 1.70 -3.17
CA PRO A 104 0.62 1.44 -3.03
C PRO A 104 0.89 -0.02 -2.69
N SER A 105 1.99 -0.55 -3.22
CA SER A 105 2.52 -1.82 -2.76
C SER A 105 4.05 -1.78 -2.62
N LEU A 106 4.58 -2.70 -1.82
CA LEU A 106 6.02 -2.86 -1.62
C LEU A 106 6.51 -4.17 -2.24
N PHE A 107 7.70 -4.13 -2.79
CA PHE A 107 8.42 -5.29 -3.27
C PHE A 107 9.85 -5.27 -2.71
N PHE A 108 10.27 -6.38 -2.09
CA PHE A 108 11.61 -6.55 -1.55
C PHE A 108 12.39 -7.47 -2.49
N ASP A 109 13.40 -6.94 -3.16
CA ASP A 109 14.24 -7.72 -4.08
C ASP A 109 15.32 -8.51 -3.32
N ASP A 110 15.93 -9.48 -3.99
CA ASP A 110 16.93 -10.40 -3.42
C ASP A 110 18.21 -9.69 -2.98
N ASP A 111 18.54 -8.56 -3.59
CA ASP A 111 19.67 -7.70 -3.22
C ASP A 111 19.39 -6.84 -1.96
N GLY A 112 18.17 -6.88 -1.44
CA GLY A 112 17.72 -6.12 -0.28
C GLY A 112 17.11 -4.77 -0.60
N THR A 113 17.03 -4.39 -1.88
CA THR A 113 16.35 -3.16 -2.31
C THR A 113 14.85 -3.29 -2.08
N CYS A 114 14.25 -2.27 -1.49
CA CYS A 114 12.80 -2.16 -1.37
C CYS A 114 12.27 -1.20 -2.43
N TYR A 115 11.33 -1.67 -3.23
CA TYR A 115 10.62 -0.85 -4.21
C TYR A 115 9.21 -0.55 -3.74
N TYR A 116 8.84 0.72 -3.86
CA TYR A 116 7.46 1.20 -3.84
C TYR A 116 6.93 1.19 -5.26
N ILE A 117 5.70 0.73 -5.47
CA ILE A 117 4.96 0.88 -6.72
C ILE A 117 3.54 1.35 -6.40
N GLY A 118 3.03 2.26 -7.20
CA GLY A 118 1.71 2.86 -7.00
C GLY A 118 1.10 3.38 -8.30
N GLN A 119 -0.15 3.83 -8.19
CA GLN A 119 -0.90 4.46 -9.26
C GLN A 119 -1.08 5.95 -8.95
N ARG A 120 -0.98 6.81 -9.95
CA ARG A 120 -1.30 8.23 -9.84
C ARG A 120 -1.88 8.81 -11.12
N PRO A 121 -2.58 9.95 -11.04
CA PRO A 121 -2.86 10.76 -12.21
C PRO A 121 -1.58 11.03 -12.99
N ARG A 122 -1.67 11.04 -14.32
CA ARG A 122 -0.51 11.29 -15.16
C ARG A 122 0.12 12.64 -14.84
N SER A 123 1.41 12.66 -14.49
CA SER A 123 2.15 13.87 -14.07
C SER A 123 2.21 14.94 -15.15
N ALA A 124 2.25 14.57 -16.44
CA ALA A 124 2.26 15.48 -17.58
C ALA A 124 0.85 15.91 -18.05
N GLY A 125 -0.18 15.73 -17.21
CA GLY A 125 -1.58 16.07 -17.51
C GLY A 125 -2.33 14.95 -18.25
N TYR A 126 -3.66 14.98 -18.16
CA TYR A 126 -4.53 13.98 -18.76
C TYR A 126 -4.60 14.08 -20.28
N ARG A 127 -4.52 12.94 -20.99
CA ARG A 127 -4.81 12.82 -22.43
C ARG A 127 -6.27 12.39 -22.68
N TYR A 128 -6.89 11.76 -21.67
CA TYR A 128 -8.29 11.32 -21.64
C TYR A 128 -8.74 11.13 -20.18
N ASN A 129 -10.03 10.97 -19.95
CA ASN A 129 -10.56 10.74 -18.60
C ASN A 129 -10.02 9.44 -18.00
N GLY A 130 -9.50 9.51 -16.79
CA GLY A 130 -8.89 8.36 -16.10
C GLY A 130 -7.49 7.96 -16.63
N ASP A 131 -6.79 8.89 -17.31
CA ASP A 131 -5.40 8.69 -17.75
C ASP A 131 -4.47 8.69 -16.55
N CYS A 132 -4.11 7.52 -16.10
CA CYS A 132 -3.21 7.29 -14.98
C CYS A 132 -1.92 6.61 -15.44
N GLU A 133 -0.92 6.67 -14.57
CA GLU A 133 0.37 6.01 -14.73
C GLU A 133 0.71 5.18 -13.51
N ILE A 134 1.35 4.06 -13.73
CA ILE A 134 1.97 3.24 -12.70
C ILE A 134 3.44 3.62 -12.67
N TRP A 135 3.95 3.93 -11.47
CA TRP A 135 5.35 4.28 -11.29
C TRP A 135 5.98 3.48 -10.16
N ILE A 136 7.30 3.36 -10.21
CA ILE A 136 8.14 2.67 -9.23
C ILE A 136 9.17 3.65 -8.67
N GLN A 137 9.48 3.53 -7.39
CA GLN A 137 10.56 4.25 -6.70
C GLN A 137 11.24 3.33 -5.68
N THR A 138 12.50 3.62 -5.38
CA THR A 138 13.17 2.97 -4.25
C THR A 138 12.68 3.56 -2.92
N LEU A 139 12.32 2.69 -1.99
CA LEU A 139 12.04 3.04 -0.60
C LEU A 139 13.28 2.80 0.26
N ASP A 140 13.73 3.83 0.95
CA ASP A 140 14.75 3.72 1.98
C ASP A 140 14.09 3.22 3.27
N LEU A 141 14.46 2.03 3.73
CA LEU A 141 13.85 1.38 4.90
C LEU A 141 14.33 1.95 6.24
N ASP A 142 15.46 2.65 6.26
CA ASP A 142 15.99 3.25 7.49
C ASP A 142 15.26 4.57 7.79
N THR A 143 14.94 5.32 6.76
CA THR A 143 14.25 6.62 6.87
C THR A 143 12.75 6.53 6.60
N MET A 144 12.26 5.43 6.02
CA MET A 144 10.90 5.27 5.50
C MET A 144 10.50 6.37 4.50
N GLN A 145 11.46 6.77 3.64
CA GLN A 145 11.24 7.81 2.62
C GLN A 145 11.56 7.29 1.22
N LEU A 146 10.82 7.77 0.23
CA LEU A 146 11.08 7.47 -1.17
C LEU A 146 12.29 8.25 -1.68
N LYS A 147 13.17 7.59 -2.45
CA LYS A 147 14.28 8.23 -3.15
C LYS A 147 13.78 8.97 -4.40
N PRO A 148 14.50 10.00 -4.90
CA PRO A 148 14.08 10.78 -6.06
C PRO A 148 14.38 10.08 -7.40
N ASP A 149 14.04 8.78 -7.51
CA ASP A 149 14.34 7.91 -8.66
C ASP A 149 13.07 7.38 -9.35
N ALA A 150 11.96 8.14 -9.27
CA ALA A 150 10.67 7.76 -9.81
C ALA A 150 10.74 7.41 -11.32
N THR A 151 10.30 6.21 -11.66
CA THR A 151 10.25 5.72 -13.03
C THR A 151 8.84 5.25 -13.38
N ILE A 152 8.30 5.72 -14.51
CA ILE A 152 7.00 5.27 -15.02
C ILE A 152 7.20 3.93 -15.71
N VAL A 153 6.49 2.90 -15.25
CA VAL A 153 6.58 1.53 -15.78
C VAL A 153 5.40 1.15 -16.67
N LEU A 154 4.25 1.80 -16.48
CA LEU A 154 3.06 1.51 -17.29
C LEU A 154 2.20 2.76 -17.46
N THR A 155 1.60 2.91 -18.64
CA THR A 155 0.49 3.83 -18.89
C THR A 155 -0.62 3.11 -19.65
N GLY A 156 -1.86 3.49 -19.44
CA GLY A 156 -3.01 2.94 -20.16
C GLY A 156 -3.18 3.45 -21.61
N PHE A 157 -2.26 4.29 -22.10
CA PHE A 157 -2.44 5.12 -23.30
C PHE A 157 -2.80 4.35 -24.57
N GLN A 158 -2.09 3.28 -24.88
CA GLN A 158 -2.30 2.54 -26.14
C GLN A 158 -3.70 1.94 -26.25
N ARG A 159 -4.32 1.59 -25.14
CA ARG A 159 -5.67 1.00 -25.07
C ARG A 159 -6.71 1.94 -24.50
N LYS A 160 -6.34 3.19 -24.19
CA LYS A 160 -7.15 4.16 -23.45
C LYS A 160 -7.74 3.53 -22.19
N ALA A 161 -6.93 2.75 -21.48
CA ALA A 161 -7.35 2.12 -20.24
C ALA A 161 -7.65 3.23 -19.21
N ILE A 162 -8.84 3.17 -18.63
CA ILE A 162 -9.30 4.09 -17.61
C ILE A 162 -8.85 3.52 -16.26
N TRP A 163 -8.13 4.34 -15.48
CA TRP A 163 -7.64 3.98 -14.14
C TRP A 163 -6.91 2.63 -14.09
N PRO A 164 -5.76 2.47 -14.79
CA PRO A 164 -4.87 1.36 -14.46
C PRO A 164 -4.41 1.53 -13.00
N GLU A 165 -4.75 0.57 -12.14
CA GLU A 165 -4.54 0.66 -10.68
C GLU A 165 -4.22 -0.70 -10.07
N GLY A 166 -3.97 -0.76 -8.74
CA GLY A 166 -3.67 -1.99 -8.02
C GLY A 166 -2.34 -2.67 -8.41
N PRO A 167 -1.22 -1.93 -8.62
CA PRO A 167 0.01 -2.55 -9.11
C PRO A 167 0.70 -3.38 -8.02
N HIS A 168 1.17 -4.59 -8.41
CA HIS A 168 2.01 -5.43 -7.58
C HIS A 168 3.19 -5.96 -8.37
N LEU A 169 4.38 -5.97 -7.77
CA LEU A 169 5.56 -6.61 -8.32
C LEU A 169 5.72 -8.03 -7.77
N TYR A 170 6.13 -8.92 -8.65
CA TYR A 170 6.48 -10.30 -8.33
C TYR A 170 7.76 -10.66 -9.08
N LYS A 171 8.56 -11.53 -8.48
CA LYS A 171 9.75 -12.08 -9.11
C LYS A 171 9.59 -13.59 -9.25
N LYS A 172 9.82 -14.09 -10.46
CA LYS A 172 9.78 -15.53 -10.77
C LYS A 172 10.89 -15.83 -11.76
N ASP A 173 11.69 -16.87 -11.47
CA ASP A 173 12.76 -17.38 -12.36
C ASP A 173 13.75 -16.28 -12.83
N GLY A 174 14.02 -15.29 -11.95
CA GLY A 174 14.93 -14.18 -12.23
C GLY A 174 14.29 -13.00 -12.97
N TYR A 175 12.98 -13.06 -13.25
CA TYR A 175 12.21 -12.01 -13.93
C TYR A 175 11.14 -11.42 -13.02
#